data_d61fdec1374d4c6075727724f95d65f4
#
_entry.id   d61fdec1374d4c6075727724f95d65f4
#
_cell.length_a   1.000
_cell.length_b   1.000
_cell.length_c   1.000
_cell.angle_alpha   90.00
_cell.angle_beta   90.00
_cell.angle_gamma   90.00
#
_symmetry.space_group_name_H-M   'P 1'
#
loop_
_entity.id
_entity.type
_entity.pdbx_description
1 polymer ?
#
loop_
_entity_poly.entity_id
_entity_poly.type
_entity_poly.pdbx_seq_one_letter_code
_entity_poly.pdbx_strand_id
1 'polypeptide(L)'
;MDISALKSWRKTERERLIAARLGIDAVTLEQWRGRMDGYLERSFPGLAKRRLAFCWPIKNEYDARHFARALRERGAVTALPVVVAPKTPLLFREWHPGVELAKGALATPKGSGTLTKDVVDA
;
A
#
# COMPACT_ATOMS: atom_id res chain seq x y z
N MET A 1 12.61 25.18 -17.22
CA MET A 1 13.34 24.48 -16.14
C MET A 1 14.06 23.30 -16.74
N ASP A 2 15.36 23.19 -16.54
CA ASP A 2 16.10 22.04 -17.05
C ASP A 2 15.86 20.79 -16.19
N ILE A 3 16.35 19.63 -16.67
CA ILE A 3 16.14 18.34 -15.99
C ILE A 3 16.77 18.32 -14.60
N SER A 4 17.94 18.93 -14.43
CA SER A 4 18.63 19.01 -13.14
C SER A 4 17.84 19.84 -12.13
N ALA A 5 17.35 20.99 -12.55
CA ALA A 5 16.53 21.87 -11.71
C ALA A 5 15.20 21.18 -11.33
N LEU A 6 14.60 20.46 -12.26
CA LEU A 6 13.37 19.71 -12.02
C LEU A 6 13.57 18.57 -11.00
N LYS A 7 14.67 17.84 -11.11
CA LYS A 7 15.01 16.78 -10.15
C LYS A 7 15.22 17.35 -8.75
N SER A 8 15.95 18.46 -8.65
CA SER A 8 16.19 19.15 -7.39
C SER A 8 14.88 19.64 -6.77
N TRP A 9 14.02 20.25 -7.55
CA TRP A 9 12.71 20.71 -7.10
C TRP A 9 11.84 19.56 -6.59
N ARG A 10 11.79 18.47 -7.33
CA ARG A 10 11.04 17.26 -6.93
C ARG A 10 11.52 16.69 -5.60
N LYS A 11 12.84 16.64 -5.42
CA LYS A 11 13.43 16.16 -4.17
C LYS A 11 13.01 17.05 -3.00
N THR A 12 13.14 18.36 -3.16
CA THR A 12 12.76 19.34 -2.13
C THR A 12 11.27 19.24 -1.78
N GLU A 13 10.41 19.18 -2.79
CA GLU A 13 8.96 19.03 -2.58
C GLU A 13 8.60 17.73 -1.90
N ARG A 14 9.24 16.62 -2.27
CA ARG A 14 9.01 15.34 -1.61
C ARG A 14 9.39 15.38 -0.13
N GLU A 15 10.54 15.95 0.19
CA GLU A 15 11.00 16.10 1.56
C GLU A 15 10.06 16.97 2.38
N ARG A 16 9.60 18.08 1.80
CA ARG A 16 8.66 18.99 2.44
C ARG A 16 7.32 18.31 2.73
N LEU A 17 6.78 17.58 1.77
CA LEU A 17 5.49 16.89 1.92
C LEU A 17 5.57 15.74 2.90
N ILE A 18 6.68 14.99 2.90
CA ILE A 18 6.90 13.92 3.88
C ILE A 18 6.99 14.50 5.30
N ALA A 19 7.73 15.59 5.47
CA ALA A 19 7.82 16.26 6.77
C ALA A 19 6.46 16.74 7.26
N ALA A 20 5.66 17.34 6.38
CA ALA A 20 4.30 17.77 6.71
C ALA A 20 3.42 16.59 7.15
N ARG A 21 3.50 15.46 6.44
CA ARG A 21 2.74 14.26 6.75
C ARG A 21 3.16 13.64 8.08
N LEU A 22 4.46 13.60 8.36
CA LEU A 22 4.99 13.11 9.63
C LEU A 22 4.57 13.96 10.83
N GLY A 23 4.26 15.24 10.60
CA GLY A 23 3.77 16.14 11.63
C GLY A 23 2.30 15.97 11.98
N ILE A 24 1.55 15.14 11.26
CA ILE A 24 0.13 14.88 11.56
C ILE A 24 0.05 13.94 12.76
N ASP A 25 -0.80 14.28 13.74
CA ASP A 25 -0.94 13.46 14.94
C ASP A 25 -1.70 12.15 14.68
N ALA A 26 -1.56 11.20 15.59
CA ALA A 26 -2.15 9.88 15.47
C ALA A 26 -3.68 9.89 15.42
N VAL A 27 -4.32 10.78 16.19
CA VAL A 27 -5.78 10.90 16.23
C VAL A 27 -6.32 11.38 14.89
N THR A 28 -5.68 12.40 14.31
CA THR A 28 -6.07 12.94 13.00
C THR A 28 -5.87 11.92 11.90
N LEU A 29 -4.73 11.21 11.91
CA LEU A 29 -4.46 10.13 10.95
C LEU A 29 -5.52 9.04 11.00
N GLU A 30 -5.93 8.63 12.21
CA GLU A 30 -6.96 7.62 12.38
C GLU A 30 -8.32 8.08 11.86
N GLN A 31 -8.70 9.33 12.10
CA GLN A 31 -9.93 9.91 11.57
C GLN A 31 -9.93 9.96 10.05
N TRP A 32 -8.81 10.37 9.45
CA TRP A 32 -8.68 10.43 8.01
C TRP A 32 -8.67 9.05 7.38
N ARG A 33 -8.01 8.07 8.02
CA ARG A 33 -8.04 6.68 7.57
C ARG A 33 -9.48 6.17 7.49
N GLY A 34 -10.26 6.37 8.52
CA GLY A 34 -11.67 5.96 8.53
C GLY A 34 -12.48 6.60 7.42
N ARG A 35 -12.25 7.88 7.13
CA ARG A 35 -12.91 8.57 6.02
C ARG A 35 -12.50 7.99 4.67
N MET A 36 -11.20 7.74 4.47
CA MET A 36 -10.68 7.15 3.23
C MET A 36 -11.25 5.75 3.01
N ASP A 37 -11.30 4.92 4.05
CA ASP A 37 -11.92 3.60 3.99
C ASP A 37 -13.38 3.69 3.54
N GLY A 38 -14.13 4.63 4.08
CA GLY A 38 -15.51 4.88 3.70
C GLY A 38 -15.68 5.32 2.25
N TYR A 39 -14.81 6.20 1.77
CA TYR A 39 -14.83 6.64 0.37
C TYR A 39 -14.52 5.49 -0.58
N LEU A 40 -13.52 4.66 -0.26
CA LEU A 40 -13.16 3.48 -1.06
C LEU A 40 -14.32 2.49 -1.13
N GLU A 41 -14.96 2.23 0.00
CA GLU A 41 -16.09 1.30 0.05
C GLU A 41 -17.28 1.78 -0.79
N ARG A 42 -17.61 3.05 -0.70
CA ARG A 42 -18.70 3.63 -1.50
C ARG A 42 -18.36 3.74 -2.98
N SER A 43 -17.11 4.06 -3.31
CA SER A 43 -16.66 4.25 -4.69
C SER A 43 -16.44 2.94 -5.42
N PHE A 44 -16.06 1.89 -4.70
CA PHE A 44 -15.70 0.59 -5.29
C PHE A 44 -16.36 -0.56 -4.52
N PRO A 45 -17.70 -0.66 -4.56
CA PRO A 45 -18.41 -1.66 -3.74
C PRO A 45 -18.12 -3.12 -4.13
N GLY A 46 -17.57 -3.36 -5.33
CA GLY A 46 -17.24 -4.70 -5.81
C GLY A 46 -15.88 -5.24 -5.39
N LEU A 47 -15.07 -4.49 -4.65
CA LEU A 47 -13.70 -4.90 -4.30
C LEU A 47 -13.65 -6.18 -3.46
N ALA A 48 -14.67 -6.47 -2.66
CA ALA A 48 -14.71 -7.69 -1.85
C ALA A 48 -14.72 -8.98 -2.67
N LYS A 49 -15.08 -8.90 -3.96
CA LYS A 49 -15.10 -10.05 -4.89
C LYS A 49 -13.84 -10.10 -5.76
N ARG A 50 -12.83 -9.29 -5.46
CA ARG A 50 -11.66 -9.15 -6.29
C ARG A 50 -10.39 -9.51 -5.55
N ARG A 51 -9.30 -9.53 -6.29
CA ARG A 51 -7.94 -9.65 -5.77
C ARG A 51 -7.33 -8.26 -5.77
N LEU A 52 -6.89 -7.80 -4.62
CA LEU A 52 -6.43 -6.44 -4.41
C LEU A 52 -5.00 -6.42 -3.91
N ALA A 53 -4.14 -5.73 -4.63
CA ALA A 53 -2.81 -5.41 -4.14
C ALA A 53 -2.82 -4.03 -3.45
N PHE A 54 -2.08 -3.91 -2.36
CA PHE A 54 -1.92 -2.65 -1.66
C PHE A 54 -0.47 -2.50 -1.19
N CYS A 55 -0.08 -1.28 -0.82
CA CYS A 55 1.25 -1.00 -0.31
C CYS A 55 1.23 -0.90 1.21
N TRP A 56 2.29 -1.43 1.84
CA TRP A 56 2.48 -1.28 3.27
C TRP A 56 2.70 0.20 3.60
N PRO A 57 2.01 0.76 4.61
CA PRO A 57 2.16 2.18 4.93
C PRO A 57 3.52 2.46 5.54
N ILE A 58 4.16 3.53 5.08
CA ILE A 58 5.40 4.07 5.65
C ILE A 58 5.23 5.57 5.83
N LYS A 59 5.93 6.14 6.81
CA LYS A 59 5.98 7.60 7.03
C LYS A 59 4.60 8.26 7.05
N ASN A 60 3.66 7.71 7.80
CA ASN A 60 2.28 8.19 7.94
C ASN A 60 1.45 8.19 6.65
N GLU A 61 1.81 7.35 5.68
CA GLU A 61 0.96 7.12 4.51
C GLU A 61 -0.40 6.54 4.93
N TYR A 62 -1.38 6.63 4.03
CA TYR A 62 -2.67 5.97 4.26
C TYR A 62 -2.45 4.49 4.58
N ASP A 63 -3.02 4.05 5.70
CA ASP A 63 -2.89 2.67 6.15
C ASP A 63 -4.04 1.83 5.59
N ALA A 64 -3.77 1.17 4.47
CA ALA A 64 -4.75 0.32 3.79
C ALA A 64 -4.98 -1.03 4.50
N ARG A 65 -4.22 -1.36 5.54
CA ARG A 65 -4.34 -2.68 6.21
C ARG A 65 -5.71 -2.93 6.80
N HIS A 66 -6.33 -1.90 7.39
CA HIS A 66 -7.68 -2.01 7.97
C HIS A 66 -8.73 -2.30 6.89
N PHE A 67 -8.66 -1.57 5.79
CA PHE A 67 -9.55 -1.76 4.65
C PHE A 67 -9.34 -3.14 4.00
N ALA A 68 -8.09 -3.55 3.81
CA ALA A 68 -7.75 -4.87 3.26
C ALA A 68 -8.26 -6.00 4.17
N ARG A 69 -8.13 -5.87 5.48
CA ARG A 69 -8.68 -6.83 6.45
C ARG A 69 -10.19 -6.97 6.30
N ALA A 70 -10.89 -5.86 6.24
CA ALA A 70 -12.35 -5.87 6.08
C ALA A 70 -12.77 -6.52 4.77
N LEU A 71 -12.06 -6.26 3.68
CA LEU A 71 -12.31 -6.90 2.39
C LEU A 71 -12.07 -8.41 2.45
N ARG A 72 -11.02 -8.87 3.13
CA ARG A 72 -10.73 -10.30 3.29
C ARG A 72 -11.85 -11.01 4.06
N GLU A 73 -12.40 -10.40 5.09
CA GLU A 73 -13.55 -10.92 5.83
C GLU A 73 -14.77 -11.11 4.93
N ARG A 74 -14.84 -10.37 3.84
CA ARG A 74 -15.91 -10.44 2.85
C ARG A 74 -15.54 -11.30 1.63
N GLY A 75 -14.39 -11.95 1.64
CA GLY A 75 -13.99 -12.88 0.60
C GLY A 75 -12.91 -12.43 -0.37
N ALA A 76 -12.39 -11.23 -0.25
CA ALA A 76 -11.32 -10.73 -1.11
C ALA A 76 -9.99 -11.44 -0.84
N VAL A 77 -9.16 -11.56 -1.86
CA VAL A 77 -7.75 -11.92 -1.74
C VAL A 77 -6.92 -10.64 -1.78
N THR A 78 -6.04 -10.46 -0.81
CA THR A 78 -5.19 -9.29 -0.71
C THR A 78 -3.73 -9.65 -0.81
N ALA A 79 -2.93 -8.78 -1.41
CA ALA A 79 -1.52 -9.05 -1.69
C ALA A 79 -0.66 -7.79 -1.50
N LEU A 80 0.61 -8.02 -1.24
CA LEU A 80 1.64 -6.99 -1.18
C LEU A 80 2.62 -7.16 -2.33
N PRO A 81 3.11 -6.05 -2.93
CA PRO A 81 4.14 -6.11 -3.95
C PRO A 81 5.49 -6.49 -3.35
N VAL A 82 6.26 -7.26 -4.10
CA VAL A 82 7.59 -7.72 -3.72
C VAL A 82 8.58 -7.32 -4.80
N VAL A 83 9.63 -6.61 -4.42
CA VAL A 83 10.75 -6.31 -5.29
C VAL A 83 11.72 -7.49 -5.25
N VAL A 84 11.86 -8.19 -6.37
CA VAL A 84 12.75 -9.37 -6.46
C VAL A 84 14.14 -9.02 -6.99
N ALA A 85 14.24 -8.00 -7.85
CA ALA A 85 15.50 -7.52 -8.40
C ALA A 85 15.29 -6.12 -8.98
N PRO A 86 16.38 -5.32 -9.14
CA PRO A 86 16.27 -4.01 -9.80
C PRO A 86 15.77 -4.15 -11.23
N LYS A 87 14.92 -3.22 -11.66
CA LYS A 87 14.39 -3.12 -13.02
C LYS A 87 13.68 -4.38 -13.53
N THR A 88 13.14 -5.18 -12.64
CA THR A 88 12.31 -6.34 -12.97
C THR A 88 10.87 -6.09 -12.53
N PRO A 89 9.88 -6.79 -13.14
CA PRO A 89 8.51 -6.69 -12.70
C PRO A 89 8.36 -7.09 -11.23
N LEU A 90 7.42 -6.46 -10.53
CA LEU A 90 7.08 -6.82 -9.17
C LEU A 90 6.40 -8.19 -9.15
N LEU A 91 6.69 -8.97 -8.11
CA LEU A 91 5.87 -10.10 -7.74
C LEU A 91 4.86 -9.64 -6.68
N PHE A 92 3.75 -10.37 -6.54
CA PHE A 92 2.76 -10.13 -5.52
C PHE A 92 2.62 -11.39 -4.67
N ARG A 93 2.65 -11.22 -3.36
CA ARG A 93 2.44 -12.32 -2.41
C ARG A 93 1.20 -12.05 -1.58
N GLU A 94 0.44 -13.10 -1.33
CA GLU A 94 -0.77 -12.97 -0.52
C GLU A 94 -0.44 -12.43 0.87
N TRP A 95 -1.23 -11.47 1.29
CA TRP A 95 -1.18 -10.91 2.64
C TRP A 95 -2.47 -11.26 3.39
N HIS A 96 -2.33 -11.63 4.65
CA HIS A 96 -3.44 -11.75 5.61
C HIS A 96 -2.98 -11.22 6.97
N PRO A 97 -3.90 -10.80 7.86
CA PRO A 97 -3.53 -10.40 9.21
C PRO A 97 -2.75 -11.53 9.91
N GLY A 98 -1.62 -11.17 10.52
CA GLY A 98 -0.77 -12.14 11.21
C GLY A 98 0.24 -12.86 10.33
N VAL A 99 0.28 -12.62 9.01
CA VAL A 99 1.31 -13.19 8.16
C VAL A 99 2.69 -12.67 8.57
N GLU A 100 3.67 -13.55 8.59
CA GLU A 100 5.05 -13.16 8.89
C GLU A 100 5.62 -12.33 7.72
N LEU A 101 6.22 -11.17 8.06
CA LEU A 101 6.80 -10.25 7.08
C LEU A 101 8.31 -10.29 7.14
N ALA A 102 8.95 -10.27 5.96
CA ALA A 102 10.39 -10.12 5.85
C ALA A 102 10.76 -8.64 5.80
N LYS A 103 11.94 -8.29 6.33
CA LYS A 103 12.52 -6.97 6.17
C LYS A 103 13.03 -6.79 4.73
N GLY A 104 12.85 -5.59 4.18
CA GLY A 104 13.32 -5.22 2.86
C GLY A 104 12.96 -3.77 2.60
N ALA A 105 13.09 -3.31 1.35
CA ALA A 105 12.67 -1.96 0.95
C ALA A 105 11.17 -1.76 1.19
N LEU A 106 10.38 -2.84 1.07
CA LEU A 106 8.97 -2.92 1.40
C LEU A 106 8.74 -4.14 2.29
N ALA A 107 7.76 -4.07 3.19
CA ALA A 107 7.36 -5.23 3.96
C ALA A 107 6.84 -6.33 3.01
N THR A 108 7.33 -7.54 3.21
CA THR A 108 7.12 -8.66 2.29
C THR A 108 6.63 -9.87 3.07
N PRO A 109 5.49 -10.49 2.71
CA PRO A 109 5.06 -11.73 3.33
C PRO A 109 6.07 -12.86 3.12
N LYS A 110 6.42 -13.56 4.20
CA LYS A 110 7.29 -14.74 4.15
C LYS A 110 6.47 -15.98 3.88
N GLY A 111 7.03 -16.89 3.08
CA GLY A 111 6.50 -18.24 2.95
C GLY A 111 5.12 -18.39 2.32
N SER A 112 4.45 -17.32 2.02
CA SER A 112 3.19 -17.37 1.29
C SER A 112 3.44 -17.68 -0.18
N GLY A 113 2.54 -18.42 -0.80
CA GLY A 113 2.62 -18.67 -2.24
C GLY A 113 2.71 -17.37 -3.02
N THR A 114 3.54 -17.35 -4.05
CA THR A 114 3.62 -16.21 -4.95
C THR A 114 2.32 -16.15 -5.76
N LEU A 115 1.64 -15.01 -5.67
CA LEU A 115 0.52 -14.75 -6.55
C LEU A 115 1.06 -14.37 -7.91
N THR A 116 0.62 -15.06 -8.94
CA THR A 116 1.01 -14.73 -10.30
C THR A 116 0.30 -13.46 -10.76
N LYS A 117 0.81 -12.86 -11.82
CA LYS A 117 0.23 -11.66 -12.42
C LYS A 117 -1.27 -11.83 -12.74
N ASP A 118 -1.68 -13.03 -13.09
CA ASP A 118 -3.06 -13.35 -13.44
C ASP A 118 -3.99 -13.42 -12.23
N VAL A 119 -3.43 -13.39 -11.03
CA VAL A 119 -4.17 -13.48 -9.78
C VAL A 119 -4.55 -12.09 -9.25
N VAL A 120 -3.78 -11.08 -9.60
CA VAL A 120 -4.07 -9.70 -9.20
C VAL A 120 -4.69 -8.98 -10.38
N ASP A 121 -6.01 -8.92 -10.41
CA ASP A 121 -6.72 -8.09 -11.38
C ASP A 121 -6.48 -6.63 -11.01
N ALA A 122 -5.90 -5.95 -11.91
CA ALA A 122 -5.72 -4.52 -11.77
C ALA A 122 -7.08 -3.80 -11.76
#